data_a5a96ef44845b91d5aacc1dc85053e75
#
_entry.id   a5a96ef44845b91d5aacc1dc85053e75
#
_cell.length_a   1.000
_cell.length_b   1.000
_cell.length_c   1.000
_cell.angle_alpha   90.00
_cell.angle_beta   90.00
_cell.angle_gamma   90.00
#
_symmetry.space_group_name_H-M   'P 1'
#
loop_
_entity.id
_entity.type
_entity.pdbx_description
1 polymer ?
#
loop_
_entity_poly.entity_id
_entity_poly.type
_entity_poly.pdbx_seq_one_letter_code
_entity_poly.pdbx_strand_id
1 'polypeptide(L)'
;MKILRIISSVDPKAGGPVEGIRQITPALARLGHTTDVVTLDDPAAPWLTSFPAAVHALGPARTGYAYAPRLAPWLRENASRYDVVIVHGLWQHTGFGAWQALRESGTPYFVYAHGMLDPWFKHAYPLKHLKKCLYWAWAERRVLRDARAVLFTSDEERRQARLSFAGYECHEQVVGYGTSSPPGDGEMLRRRFFGAHPTLEGKRLLLFLSRIHPKKGCDLLLRAFAQVAQTDPNLHLIMAGPDGGAWQVELERLADTLGIAGRITWTGMLMGEDKWGAFHAADAFILPSHQENFGIAVAEALACGLPVLISDKVNIWREIQEDGAGFVADDTEAGTTRLLHDWLAQTPGEAHRMRRNARCCFLTRFEIEAAAEGLMEMVGAHLAGQRSRGQCQRRAVRLPAPALGQMRRA
;
A
#
# COMPACT_ATOMS: atom_id res chain seq x y z
N MET A 1 -18.40 -4.29 -13.77
CA MET A 1 -17.22 -4.61 -14.59
C MET A 1 -16.54 -5.86 -14.09
N LYS A 2 -15.91 -6.62 -14.96
CA LYS A 2 -15.08 -7.76 -14.62
C LYS A 2 -13.60 -7.35 -14.64
N ILE A 3 -12.95 -7.41 -13.47
CA ILE A 3 -11.58 -6.91 -13.24
C ILE A 3 -10.64 -8.09 -13.11
N LEU A 4 -9.51 -8.08 -13.83
CA LEU A 4 -8.41 -9.01 -13.59
C LEU A 4 -7.28 -8.28 -12.86
N ARG A 5 -6.86 -8.78 -11.70
CA ARG A 5 -5.67 -8.30 -11.00
C ARG A 5 -4.52 -9.26 -11.20
N ILE A 6 -3.32 -8.73 -11.44
CA ILE A 6 -2.10 -9.52 -11.62
C ILE A 6 -1.11 -9.12 -10.53
N ILE A 7 -0.72 -10.08 -9.70
CA ILE A 7 0.28 -9.92 -8.65
C ILE A 7 1.19 -11.14 -8.57
N SER A 8 2.43 -10.98 -8.13
CA SER A 8 3.38 -12.10 -8.08
C SER A 8 2.99 -13.19 -7.07
N SER A 9 2.40 -12.82 -5.95
CA SER A 9 1.95 -13.76 -4.91
C SER A 9 0.78 -13.16 -4.14
N VAL A 10 -0.13 -14.01 -3.66
CA VAL A 10 -1.18 -13.67 -2.69
C VAL A 10 -0.91 -14.26 -1.29
N ASP A 11 0.32 -14.72 -1.04
CA ASP A 11 0.78 -15.08 0.31
C ASP A 11 0.59 -13.88 1.26
N PRO A 12 -0.10 -14.03 2.40
CA PRO A 12 -0.25 -12.96 3.39
C PRO A 12 1.08 -12.34 3.84
N LYS A 13 2.18 -13.09 3.79
CA LYS A 13 3.53 -12.61 4.11
C LYS A 13 4.09 -11.63 3.08
N ALA A 14 3.53 -11.55 1.87
CA ALA A 14 3.98 -10.63 0.83
C ALA A 14 3.64 -9.15 1.12
N GLY A 15 2.79 -8.88 2.13
CA GLY A 15 2.62 -7.54 2.72
C GLY A 15 1.51 -6.70 2.10
N GLY A 16 1.69 -5.37 2.17
CA GLY A 16 0.65 -4.37 1.90
C GLY A 16 -0.13 -4.50 0.59
N PRO A 17 0.50 -4.73 -0.57
CA PRO A 17 -0.23 -4.88 -1.83
C PRO A 17 -1.24 -6.04 -1.84
N VAL A 18 -0.88 -7.16 -1.22
CA VAL A 18 -1.76 -8.33 -1.10
C VAL A 18 -2.95 -8.02 -0.20
N GLU A 19 -2.68 -7.40 0.95
CA GLU A 19 -3.72 -6.99 1.89
C GLU A 19 -4.67 -5.96 1.24
N GLY A 20 -4.14 -4.99 0.49
CA GLY A 20 -4.96 -4.03 -0.24
C GLY A 20 -5.90 -4.68 -1.26
N ILE A 21 -5.43 -5.69 -2.02
CA ILE A 21 -6.31 -6.45 -2.93
C ILE A 21 -7.36 -7.24 -2.13
N ARG A 22 -6.95 -7.86 -1.03
CA ARG A 22 -7.84 -8.63 -0.16
C ARG A 22 -8.98 -7.76 0.37
N GLN A 23 -8.68 -6.55 0.80
CA GLN A 23 -9.67 -5.64 1.39
C GLN A 23 -10.57 -4.96 0.37
N ILE A 24 -10.03 -4.52 -0.79
CA ILE A 24 -10.83 -3.84 -1.80
C ILE A 24 -11.77 -4.79 -2.56
N THR A 25 -11.45 -6.09 -2.64
CA THR A 25 -12.25 -7.06 -3.41
C THR A 25 -13.70 -7.17 -2.93
N PRO A 26 -14.01 -7.30 -1.62
CA PRO A 26 -15.38 -7.29 -1.14
C PRO A 26 -16.10 -5.95 -1.36
N ALA A 27 -15.39 -4.81 -1.26
CA ALA A 27 -15.96 -3.49 -1.53
C ALA A 27 -16.39 -3.36 -3.00
N LEU A 28 -15.53 -3.79 -3.93
CA LEU A 28 -15.86 -3.84 -5.35
C LEU A 28 -17.05 -4.77 -5.66
N ALA A 29 -17.16 -5.88 -4.94
CA ALA A 29 -18.29 -6.80 -5.09
C ALA A 29 -19.63 -6.15 -4.66
N ARG A 30 -19.63 -5.35 -3.58
CA ARG A 30 -20.81 -4.57 -3.14
C ARG A 30 -21.23 -3.52 -4.19
N LEU A 31 -20.28 -2.97 -4.95
CA LEU A 31 -20.54 -2.06 -6.07
C LEU A 31 -20.93 -2.80 -7.38
N GLY A 32 -21.12 -4.11 -7.35
CA GLY A 32 -21.54 -4.92 -8.49
C GLY A 32 -20.40 -5.23 -9.47
N HIS A 33 -19.13 -5.17 -9.04
CA HIS A 33 -17.98 -5.53 -9.83
C HIS A 33 -17.45 -6.91 -9.42
N THR A 34 -16.90 -7.67 -10.35
CA THR A 34 -16.27 -8.97 -10.08
C THR A 34 -14.75 -8.86 -10.26
N THR A 35 -14.00 -9.52 -9.37
CA THR A 35 -12.54 -9.51 -9.39
C THR A 35 -12.02 -10.93 -9.43
N ASP A 36 -11.18 -11.24 -10.42
CA ASP A 36 -10.34 -12.43 -10.44
C ASP A 36 -8.87 -12.01 -10.26
N VAL A 37 -8.04 -12.90 -9.72
CA VAL A 37 -6.62 -12.64 -9.46
C VAL A 37 -5.77 -13.67 -10.17
N VAL A 38 -4.80 -13.22 -10.96
CA VAL A 38 -3.70 -14.05 -11.47
C VAL A 38 -2.50 -13.87 -10.55
N THR A 39 -1.94 -14.99 -10.12
CA THR A 39 -0.73 -15.04 -9.28
C THR A 39 0.28 -16.02 -9.85
N LEU A 40 1.53 -15.85 -9.44
CA LEU A 40 2.64 -16.73 -9.81
C LEU A 40 3.01 -17.69 -8.67
N ASP A 41 2.10 -17.87 -7.72
CA ASP A 41 2.19 -18.87 -6.67
C ASP A 41 2.09 -20.29 -7.25
N ASP A 42 2.55 -21.25 -6.47
CA ASP A 42 2.29 -22.68 -6.73
C ASP A 42 0.77 -22.96 -6.63
N PRO A 43 0.15 -23.64 -7.60
CA PRO A 43 -1.26 -24.01 -7.52
C PRO A 43 -1.65 -24.79 -6.26
N ALA A 44 -0.69 -25.43 -5.59
CA ALA A 44 -0.91 -26.16 -4.33
C ALA A 44 -0.74 -25.29 -3.08
N ALA A 45 -0.45 -23.99 -3.21
CA ALA A 45 -0.20 -23.12 -2.07
C ALA A 45 -1.45 -22.95 -1.18
N PRO A 46 -1.32 -23.14 0.16
CA PRO A 46 -2.47 -23.21 1.07
C PRO A 46 -3.25 -21.88 1.21
N TRP A 47 -2.61 -20.75 0.94
CA TRP A 47 -3.24 -19.42 1.07
C TRP A 47 -4.16 -19.05 -0.09
N LEU A 48 -4.17 -19.82 -1.20
CA LEU A 48 -5.02 -19.53 -2.37
C LEU A 48 -6.50 -19.67 -2.06
N THR A 49 -6.89 -20.67 -1.27
CA THR A 49 -8.29 -21.02 -0.96
C THR A 49 -8.96 -20.00 -0.05
N SER A 50 -8.19 -19.26 0.77
CA SER A 50 -8.71 -18.26 1.70
C SER A 50 -8.78 -16.86 1.09
N PHE A 51 -8.38 -16.69 -0.17
CA PHE A 51 -8.41 -15.37 -0.82
C PHE A 51 -9.84 -15.01 -1.27
N PRO A 52 -10.30 -13.75 -1.10
CA PRO A 52 -11.70 -13.35 -1.35
C PRO A 52 -12.01 -13.12 -2.84
N ALA A 53 -11.31 -13.77 -3.75
CA ALA A 53 -11.51 -13.73 -5.20
C ALA A 53 -11.15 -15.08 -5.82
N ALA A 54 -11.61 -15.33 -7.06
CA ALA A 54 -11.11 -16.46 -7.84
C ALA A 54 -9.63 -16.26 -8.18
N VAL A 55 -8.77 -17.20 -7.78
CA VAL A 55 -7.32 -17.12 -7.97
C VAL A 55 -6.87 -18.10 -9.06
N HIS A 56 -6.19 -17.58 -10.07
CA HIS A 56 -5.54 -18.35 -11.14
C HIS A 56 -4.03 -18.41 -10.86
N ALA A 57 -3.58 -19.48 -10.21
CA ALA A 57 -2.17 -19.70 -9.89
C ALA A 57 -1.42 -20.28 -11.09
N LEU A 58 -0.52 -19.49 -11.67
CA LEU A 58 0.23 -19.82 -12.90
C LEU A 58 1.70 -20.24 -12.64
N GLY A 59 2.10 -20.28 -11.36
CA GLY A 59 3.43 -20.67 -10.93
C GLY A 59 3.65 -22.17 -10.85
N PRO A 60 4.66 -22.62 -10.08
CA PRO A 60 5.51 -21.77 -9.23
C PRO A 60 6.47 -20.88 -10.01
N ALA A 61 6.60 -19.63 -9.55
CA ALA A 61 7.54 -18.66 -10.14
C ALA A 61 8.99 -19.07 -9.91
N ARG A 62 9.86 -18.77 -10.87
CA ARG A 62 11.29 -19.03 -10.78
C ARG A 62 12.06 -17.73 -10.55
N THR A 63 13.09 -17.80 -9.71
CA THR A 63 14.01 -16.70 -9.39
C THR A 63 13.35 -15.50 -8.69
N GLY A 64 14.13 -14.54 -8.20
CA GLY A 64 13.63 -13.29 -7.62
C GLY A 64 12.93 -12.36 -8.61
N TYR A 65 13.04 -12.61 -9.93
CA TYR A 65 12.29 -11.93 -10.99
C TYR A 65 10.85 -12.46 -11.10
N ALA A 66 10.55 -13.56 -10.43
CA ALA A 66 9.26 -14.26 -10.47
C ALA A 66 8.86 -14.68 -11.90
N TYR A 67 9.80 -15.27 -12.66
CA TYR A 67 9.50 -15.73 -14.02
C TYR A 67 8.53 -16.90 -14.02
N ALA A 68 7.43 -16.77 -14.76
CA ALA A 68 6.43 -17.82 -14.96
C ALA A 68 6.05 -17.90 -16.45
N PRO A 69 6.45 -18.97 -17.16
CA PRO A 69 6.23 -19.08 -18.62
C PRO A 69 4.76 -19.17 -19.00
N ARG A 70 3.89 -19.59 -18.10
CA ARG A 70 2.44 -19.73 -18.33
C ARG A 70 1.70 -18.40 -18.34
N LEU A 71 2.29 -17.29 -17.81
CA LEU A 71 1.59 -16.01 -17.63
C LEU A 71 1.14 -15.40 -18.98
N ALA A 72 2.06 -15.17 -19.91
CA ALA A 72 1.73 -14.49 -21.16
C ALA A 72 0.81 -15.32 -22.07
N PRO A 73 0.97 -16.65 -22.26
CA PRO A 73 -0.01 -17.47 -22.96
C PRO A 73 -1.39 -17.42 -22.33
N TRP A 74 -1.51 -17.60 -21.03
CA TRP A 74 -2.78 -17.55 -20.32
C TRP A 74 -3.49 -16.19 -20.51
N LEU A 75 -2.75 -15.10 -20.42
CA LEU A 75 -3.32 -13.76 -20.62
C LEU A 75 -3.81 -13.54 -22.06
N ARG A 76 -3.10 -14.03 -23.10
CA ARG A 76 -3.57 -13.94 -24.50
C ARG A 76 -4.90 -14.66 -24.70
N GLU A 77 -5.11 -15.78 -24.04
CA GLU A 77 -6.33 -16.58 -24.15
C GLU A 77 -7.50 -16.01 -23.34
N ASN A 78 -7.22 -15.38 -22.21
CA ASN A 78 -8.25 -15.06 -21.22
C ASN A 78 -8.50 -13.56 -20.99
N ALA A 79 -7.56 -12.66 -21.35
CA ALA A 79 -7.68 -11.23 -21.03
C ALA A 79 -8.91 -10.57 -21.64
N SER A 80 -9.36 -11.01 -22.81
CA SER A 80 -10.57 -10.49 -23.48
C SER A 80 -11.88 -10.76 -22.73
N ARG A 81 -11.87 -11.61 -21.71
CA ARG A 81 -13.02 -11.88 -20.82
C ARG A 81 -13.19 -10.84 -19.73
N TYR A 82 -12.24 -9.91 -19.61
CA TYR A 82 -12.21 -8.87 -18.58
C TYR A 82 -12.31 -7.49 -19.20
N ASP A 83 -13.00 -6.60 -18.52
CA ASP A 83 -13.14 -5.21 -18.96
C ASP A 83 -11.84 -4.43 -18.78
N VAL A 84 -11.05 -4.81 -17.76
CA VAL A 84 -9.81 -4.14 -17.36
C VAL A 84 -8.85 -5.09 -16.66
N VAL A 85 -7.56 -4.85 -16.85
CA VAL A 85 -6.47 -5.53 -16.11
C VAL A 85 -5.74 -4.52 -15.21
N ILE A 86 -5.47 -4.89 -13.97
CA ILE A 86 -4.70 -4.09 -13.02
C ILE A 86 -3.48 -4.90 -12.58
N VAL A 87 -2.29 -4.43 -12.95
CA VAL A 87 -1.00 -5.05 -12.58
C VAL A 87 -0.49 -4.42 -11.30
N HIS A 88 -0.07 -5.23 -10.34
CA HIS A 88 0.45 -4.80 -9.06
C HIS A 88 1.95 -5.04 -8.94
N GLY A 89 2.68 -3.97 -8.65
CA GLY A 89 4.13 -3.98 -8.45
C GLY A 89 4.94 -3.90 -9.74
N LEU A 90 6.23 -3.64 -9.58
CA LEU A 90 7.21 -3.44 -10.64
C LEU A 90 8.39 -4.42 -10.48
N TRP A 91 9.29 -4.44 -11.46
CA TRP A 91 10.55 -5.19 -11.42
C TRP A 91 10.43 -6.71 -11.47
N GLN A 92 9.25 -7.23 -11.73
CA GLN A 92 8.95 -8.66 -11.82
C GLN A 92 8.32 -9.01 -13.17
N HIS A 93 8.27 -10.31 -13.48
CA HIS A 93 7.70 -10.82 -14.72
C HIS A 93 6.21 -10.48 -14.90
N THR A 94 5.49 -10.25 -13.82
CA THR A 94 4.08 -9.82 -13.85
C THR A 94 3.86 -8.58 -14.72
N GLY A 95 4.70 -7.55 -14.58
CA GLY A 95 4.60 -6.32 -15.38
C GLY A 95 4.91 -6.57 -16.85
N PHE A 96 6.11 -7.07 -17.15
CA PHE A 96 6.57 -7.24 -18.52
C PHE A 96 5.78 -8.33 -19.28
N GLY A 97 5.47 -9.46 -18.63
CA GLY A 97 4.67 -10.53 -19.23
C GLY A 97 3.23 -10.09 -19.54
N ALA A 98 2.63 -9.30 -18.63
CA ALA A 98 1.32 -8.70 -18.87
C ALA A 98 1.36 -7.72 -20.06
N TRP A 99 2.35 -6.81 -20.10
CA TRP A 99 2.52 -5.87 -21.21
C TRP A 99 2.65 -6.60 -22.57
N GLN A 100 3.47 -7.65 -22.63
CA GLN A 100 3.63 -8.43 -23.86
C GLN A 100 2.31 -9.04 -24.36
N ALA A 101 1.50 -9.58 -23.47
CA ALA A 101 0.24 -10.21 -23.82
C ALA A 101 -0.87 -9.18 -24.15
N LEU A 102 -0.98 -8.13 -23.33
CA LEU A 102 -2.09 -7.18 -23.38
C LEU A 102 -1.99 -6.18 -24.53
N ARG A 103 -0.79 -5.81 -24.96
CA ARG A 103 -0.60 -4.97 -26.15
C ARG A 103 -1.18 -5.59 -27.44
N GLU A 104 -1.27 -6.92 -27.49
CA GLU A 104 -1.80 -7.67 -28.62
C GLU A 104 -3.32 -7.88 -28.50
N SER A 105 -3.83 -8.01 -27.29
CA SER A 105 -5.25 -8.26 -27.02
C SER A 105 -6.13 -7.01 -27.07
N GLY A 106 -5.53 -5.82 -26.94
CA GLY A 106 -6.26 -4.54 -26.84
C GLY A 106 -7.00 -4.34 -25.52
N THR A 107 -6.93 -5.27 -24.58
CA THR A 107 -7.52 -5.13 -23.25
C THR A 107 -6.76 -4.03 -22.47
N PRO A 108 -7.45 -2.99 -21.96
CA PRO A 108 -6.80 -1.90 -21.24
C PRO A 108 -6.21 -2.38 -19.92
N TYR A 109 -5.00 -1.89 -19.59
CA TYR A 109 -4.39 -2.21 -18.30
C TYR A 109 -3.88 -0.96 -17.58
N PHE A 110 -3.87 -1.07 -16.25
CA PHE A 110 -3.36 -0.10 -15.30
C PHE A 110 -2.25 -0.74 -14.47
N VAL A 111 -1.36 0.07 -13.88
CA VAL A 111 -0.24 -0.43 -13.06
C VAL A 111 -0.20 0.30 -11.74
N TYR A 112 -0.30 -0.42 -10.61
CA TYR A 112 0.01 0.11 -9.29
C TYR A 112 1.51 0.01 -9.00
N ALA A 113 2.15 1.14 -8.75
CA ALA A 113 3.59 1.21 -8.47
C ALA A 113 3.97 0.73 -7.05
N HIS A 114 3.09 0.89 -6.07
CA HIS A 114 3.26 0.48 -4.67
C HIS A 114 4.59 0.95 -4.04
N GLY A 115 5.00 2.20 -4.29
CA GLY A 115 6.24 2.76 -3.76
C GLY A 115 7.52 2.21 -4.37
N MET A 116 7.43 1.37 -5.41
CA MET A 116 8.62 0.75 -6.01
C MET A 116 9.41 1.70 -6.91
N LEU A 117 8.90 2.91 -7.15
CA LEU A 117 9.58 4.02 -7.82
C LEU A 117 10.16 5.04 -6.84
N ASP A 118 10.19 4.76 -5.56
CA ASP A 118 10.76 5.66 -4.55
C ASP A 118 12.28 5.78 -4.71
N PRO A 119 12.84 7.01 -4.78
CA PRO A 119 14.27 7.25 -4.95
C PRO A 119 15.12 6.80 -3.74
N TRP A 120 14.52 6.55 -2.57
CA TRP A 120 15.21 6.00 -1.40
C TRP A 120 16.03 4.76 -1.74
N PHE A 121 15.52 3.88 -2.62
CA PHE A 121 16.25 2.69 -3.07
C PHE A 121 17.53 3.01 -3.85
N LYS A 122 17.63 4.16 -4.50
CA LYS A 122 18.83 4.62 -5.20
C LYS A 122 19.97 4.88 -4.22
N HIS A 123 19.63 5.47 -3.07
CA HIS A 123 20.62 5.81 -2.05
C HIS A 123 20.97 4.61 -1.16
N ALA A 124 19.97 3.85 -0.73
CA ALA A 124 20.16 2.71 0.15
C ALA A 124 20.83 1.50 -0.54
N TYR A 125 20.63 1.31 -1.85
CA TYR A 125 21.13 0.14 -2.60
C TYR A 125 21.62 0.51 -4.00
N PRO A 126 22.76 1.25 -4.15
CA PRO A 126 23.20 1.81 -5.43
C PRO A 126 23.47 0.75 -6.50
N LEU A 127 24.08 -0.40 -6.15
CA LEU A 127 24.34 -1.49 -7.11
C LEU A 127 23.03 -2.15 -7.61
N LYS A 128 22.04 -2.31 -6.73
CA LYS A 128 20.72 -2.80 -7.15
C LYS A 128 20.02 -1.78 -8.04
N HIS A 129 20.21 -0.49 -7.78
CA HIS A 129 19.65 0.58 -8.61
C HIS A 129 20.25 0.57 -10.02
N LEU A 130 21.56 0.39 -10.18
CA LEU A 130 22.18 0.28 -11.50
C LEU A 130 21.58 -0.87 -12.32
N LYS A 131 21.39 -2.04 -11.71
CA LYS A 131 20.69 -3.16 -12.35
C LYS A 131 19.26 -2.81 -12.75
N LYS A 132 18.55 -2.05 -11.91
CA LYS A 132 17.21 -1.56 -12.21
C LYS A 132 17.19 -0.55 -13.34
N CYS A 133 18.23 0.31 -13.50
CA CYS A 133 18.34 1.24 -14.62
C CYS A 133 18.42 0.51 -15.97
N LEU A 134 19.15 -0.60 -16.06
CA LEU A 134 19.20 -1.42 -17.26
C LEU A 134 17.83 -2.04 -17.59
N TYR A 135 17.17 -2.61 -16.58
CA TYR A 135 15.84 -3.18 -16.75
C TYR A 135 14.79 -2.11 -17.08
N TRP A 136 14.91 -0.91 -16.50
CA TRP A 136 14.08 0.24 -16.81
C TRP A 136 14.11 0.60 -18.29
N ALA A 137 15.30 0.77 -18.85
CA ALA A 137 15.48 1.16 -20.25
C ALA A 137 14.92 0.12 -21.23
N TRP A 138 15.02 -1.15 -20.86
CA TRP A 138 14.62 -2.26 -21.74
C TRP A 138 13.16 -2.67 -21.59
N ALA A 139 12.62 -2.73 -20.37
CA ALA A 139 11.32 -3.33 -20.08
C ALA A 139 10.35 -2.38 -19.35
N GLU A 140 10.67 -1.96 -18.11
CA GLU A 140 9.72 -1.34 -17.21
C GLU A 140 9.17 -0.01 -17.73
N ARG A 141 10.03 0.82 -18.37
CA ARG A 141 9.58 2.06 -19.01
C ARG A 141 8.48 1.83 -20.03
N ARG A 142 8.54 0.73 -20.79
CA ARG A 142 7.50 0.39 -21.79
C ARG A 142 6.20 -0.01 -21.14
N VAL A 143 6.30 -0.80 -20.06
CA VAL A 143 5.13 -1.23 -19.27
C VAL A 143 4.37 -0.02 -18.76
N LEU A 144 5.08 0.97 -18.18
CA LEU A 144 4.45 2.16 -17.60
C LEU A 144 3.95 3.15 -18.66
N ARG A 145 4.71 3.37 -19.74
CA ARG A 145 4.34 4.27 -20.83
C ARG A 145 3.08 3.82 -21.56
N ASP A 146 2.96 2.52 -21.80
CA ASP A 146 1.87 1.94 -22.59
C ASP A 146 0.63 1.59 -21.73
N ALA A 147 0.74 1.70 -20.40
CA ALA A 147 -0.40 1.58 -19.47
C ALA A 147 -1.42 2.73 -19.68
N ARG A 148 -2.69 2.47 -19.44
CA ARG A 148 -3.74 3.51 -19.44
C ARG A 148 -3.49 4.57 -18.40
N ALA A 149 -3.09 4.16 -17.22
CA ALA A 149 -2.48 5.00 -16.20
C ALA A 149 -1.62 4.16 -15.26
N VAL A 150 -0.64 4.84 -14.64
CA VAL A 150 0.09 4.35 -13.49
C VAL A 150 -0.58 4.91 -12.24
N LEU A 151 -0.99 4.02 -11.36
CA LEU A 151 -1.80 4.33 -10.19
C LEU A 151 -0.89 4.53 -8.96
N PHE A 152 -1.05 5.67 -8.33
CA PHE A 152 -0.36 6.04 -7.09
C PHE A 152 -1.36 6.14 -5.95
N THR A 153 -0.97 5.71 -4.77
CA THR A 153 -1.82 5.68 -3.58
C THR A 153 -1.86 7.03 -2.84
N SER A 154 -0.94 7.95 -3.19
CA SER A 154 -0.86 9.31 -2.65
C SER A 154 -0.17 10.25 -3.64
N ASP A 155 -0.38 11.55 -3.44
CA ASP A 155 0.35 12.60 -4.19
C ASP A 155 1.85 12.54 -3.92
N GLU A 156 2.26 12.18 -2.71
CA GLU A 156 3.68 12.07 -2.38
C GLU A 156 4.34 10.90 -3.12
N GLU A 157 3.70 9.72 -3.17
CA GLU A 157 4.19 8.60 -3.99
C GLU A 157 4.41 9.02 -5.44
N ARG A 158 3.45 9.75 -6.02
CA ARG A 158 3.54 10.26 -7.39
C ARG A 158 4.71 11.24 -7.56
N ARG A 159 4.93 12.16 -6.62
CA ARG A 159 6.06 13.11 -6.65
C ARG A 159 7.39 12.41 -6.58
N GLN A 160 7.54 11.44 -5.67
CA GLN A 160 8.75 10.65 -5.51
C GLN A 160 9.05 9.81 -6.75
N ALA A 161 8.04 9.24 -7.39
CA ALA A 161 8.20 8.43 -8.60
C ALA A 161 8.87 9.21 -9.73
N ARG A 162 8.57 10.49 -9.89
CA ARG A 162 9.18 11.38 -10.91
C ARG A 162 10.68 11.58 -10.73
N LEU A 163 11.21 11.35 -9.53
CA LEU A 163 12.62 11.52 -9.17
C LEU A 163 13.43 10.22 -9.30
N SER A 164 12.80 9.11 -9.67
CA SER A 164 13.39 7.76 -9.59
C SER A 164 14.33 7.43 -10.76
N PHE A 165 13.85 7.56 -11.99
CA PHE A 165 14.56 7.10 -13.18
C PHE A 165 14.56 8.15 -14.31
N ALA A 166 15.67 8.23 -15.04
CA ALA A 166 15.75 9.09 -16.22
C ALA A 166 14.75 8.66 -17.31
N GLY A 167 14.11 9.64 -17.96
CA GLY A 167 13.11 9.38 -19.00
C GLY A 167 11.82 8.74 -18.45
N TYR A 168 11.51 9.00 -17.18
CA TYR A 168 10.21 8.66 -16.61
C TYR A 168 9.10 9.40 -17.38
N GLU A 169 8.18 8.64 -17.93
CA GLU A 169 7.04 9.14 -18.70
C GLU A 169 5.89 8.13 -18.63
N CYS A 170 4.76 8.53 -18.06
CA CYS A 170 3.54 7.73 -18.00
C CYS A 170 2.32 8.60 -17.76
N HIS A 171 1.13 8.06 -17.94
CA HIS A 171 -0.11 8.69 -17.51
C HIS A 171 -0.29 8.47 -16.01
N GLU A 172 -0.01 9.48 -15.22
CA GLU A 172 -0.10 9.42 -13.76
C GLU A 172 -1.53 9.64 -13.27
N GLN A 173 -1.96 8.79 -12.35
CA GLN A 173 -3.25 8.94 -11.67
C GLN A 173 -3.10 8.63 -10.18
N VAL A 174 -3.47 9.58 -9.32
CA VAL A 174 -3.62 9.31 -7.90
C VAL A 174 -5.02 8.74 -7.68
N VAL A 175 -5.10 7.61 -7.00
CA VAL A 175 -6.36 6.95 -6.65
C VAL A 175 -6.39 6.70 -5.15
N GLY A 176 -7.54 6.88 -4.54
CA GLY A 176 -7.75 6.54 -3.15
C GLY A 176 -7.29 5.11 -2.87
N TYR A 177 -6.61 4.93 -1.74
CA TYR A 177 -6.22 3.63 -1.22
C TYR A 177 -6.63 3.57 0.24
N GLY A 178 -7.09 2.44 0.70
CA GLY A 178 -7.69 2.40 2.03
C GLY A 178 -7.69 1.03 2.67
N THR A 179 -8.31 1.00 3.84
CA THR A 179 -8.52 -0.22 4.63
C THR A 179 -9.95 -0.24 5.16
N SER A 180 -10.42 -1.41 5.56
CA SER A 180 -11.75 -1.56 6.15
C SER A 180 -11.80 -0.98 7.56
N SER A 181 -12.99 -0.55 7.99
CA SER A 181 -13.23 -0.21 9.39
C SER A 181 -12.96 -1.43 10.29
N PRO A 182 -12.54 -1.21 11.56
CA PRO A 182 -12.32 -2.29 12.51
C PRO A 182 -13.62 -3.11 12.69
N PRO A 183 -13.53 -4.44 12.81
CA PRO A 183 -14.68 -5.29 12.99
C PRO A 183 -15.22 -5.22 14.43
N GLY A 184 -16.54 -5.37 14.61
CA GLY A 184 -17.15 -5.58 15.90
C GLY A 184 -17.09 -4.41 16.88
N ASP A 185 -17.17 -4.73 18.17
CA ASP A 185 -17.12 -3.77 19.28
C ASP A 185 -15.68 -3.56 19.74
N GLY A 186 -15.18 -2.33 19.60
CA GLY A 186 -13.82 -1.95 19.99
C GLY A 186 -13.52 -2.17 21.47
N GLU A 187 -14.49 -1.99 22.36
CA GLU A 187 -14.30 -2.23 23.80
C GLU A 187 -14.17 -3.72 24.11
N MET A 188 -14.91 -4.58 23.41
CA MET A 188 -14.77 -6.03 23.53
C MET A 188 -13.38 -6.48 23.04
N LEU A 189 -12.91 -5.97 21.91
CA LEU A 189 -11.59 -6.26 21.35
C LEU A 189 -10.48 -5.78 22.30
N ARG A 190 -10.62 -4.60 22.88
CA ARG A 190 -9.71 -4.05 23.88
C ARG A 190 -9.61 -4.95 25.11
N ARG A 191 -10.75 -5.37 25.66
CA ARG A 191 -10.79 -6.29 26.83
C ARG A 191 -10.13 -7.63 26.51
N ARG A 192 -10.37 -8.17 25.33
CA ARG A 192 -9.71 -9.40 24.85
C ARG A 192 -8.20 -9.24 24.84
N PHE A 193 -7.69 -8.14 24.32
CA PHE A 193 -6.26 -7.86 24.25
C PHE A 193 -5.63 -7.76 25.66
N PHE A 194 -6.28 -7.06 26.60
CA PHE A 194 -5.81 -7.01 27.98
C PHE A 194 -5.92 -8.37 28.69
N GLY A 195 -6.91 -9.18 28.37
CA GLY A 195 -7.01 -10.56 28.88
C GLY A 195 -5.81 -11.43 28.49
N ALA A 196 -5.26 -11.21 27.27
CA ALA A 196 -4.03 -11.86 26.82
C ALA A 196 -2.75 -11.18 27.34
N HIS A 197 -2.82 -9.89 27.68
CA HIS A 197 -1.69 -9.07 28.13
C HIS A 197 -2.02 -8.28 29.42
N PRO A 198 -2.34 -8.93 30.55
CA PRO A 198 -2.87 -8.26 31.74
C PRO A 198 -1.88 -7.27 32.38
N THR A 199 -0.58 -7.43 32.15
CA THR A 199 0.46 -6.52 32.64
C THR A 199 0.46 -5.15 31.96
N LEU A 200 -0.28 -4.99 30.87
CA LEU A 200 -0.42 -3.74 30.12
C LEU A 200 -1.61 -2.89 30.57
N GLU A 201 -2.54 -3.46 31.31
CA GLU A 201 -3.72 -2.74 31.80
C GLU A 201 -3.33 -1.60 32.74
N GLY A 202 -3.94 -0.43 32.56
CA GLY A 202 -3.64 0.78 33.31
C GLY A 202 -2.38 1.52 32.90
N LYS A 203 -1.62 1.02 31.93
CA LYS A 203 -0.46 1.73 31.39
C LYS A 203 -0.86 2.68 30.25
N ARG A 204 -0.02 3.67 30.00
CA ARG A 204 -0.09 4.52 28.82
C ARG A 204 0.64 3.82 27.67
N LEU A 205 -0.12 3.36 26.68
CA LEU A 205 0.37 2.43 25.66
C LEU A 205 0.70 3.12 24.33
N LEU A 206 1.92 2.97 23.88
CA LEU A 206 2.39 3.35 22.56
C LEU A 206 2.51 2.09 21.70
N LEU A 207 1.84 2.04 20.56
CA LEU A 207 1.83 0.88 19.67
C LEU A 207 2.69 1.13 18.43
N PHE A 208 3.70 0.30 18.22
CA PHE A 208 4.33 0.08 16.92
C PHE A 208 3.78 -1.23 16.33
N LEU A 209 3.28 -1.18 15.10
CA LEU A 209 2.80 -2.37 14.39
C LEU A 209 3.29 -2.35 12.94
N SER A 210 4.36 -3.08 12.67
CA SER A 210 4.95 -3.28 11.35
C SER A 210 5.94 -4.43 11.39
N ARG A 211 6.48 -4.86 10.25
CA ARG A 211 7.63 -5.78 10.24
C ARG A 211 8.79 -5.19 11.05
N ILE A 212 9.42 -5.99 11.88
CA ILE A 212 10.66 -5.61 12.57
C ILE A 212 11.79 -5.60 11.52
N HIS A 213 12.13 -4.42 11.04
CA HIS A 213 13.08 -4.24 9.95
C HIS A 213 13.73 -2.85 10.02
N PRO A 214 15.04 -2.67 9.70
CA PRO A 214 15.73 -1.37 9.76
C PRO A 214 14.98 -0.24 9.06
N LYS A 215 14.38 -0.53 7.91
CA LYS A 215 13.58 0.43 7.15
C LYS A 215 12.42 1.07 7.96
N LYS A 216 11.99 0.43 9.07
CA LYS A 216 10.86 0.87 9.89
C LYS A 216 11.27 1.74 11.08
N GLY A 217 12.57 2.02 11.25
CA GLY A 217 13.08 2.91 12.28
C GLY A 217 12.87 2.40 13.71
N CYS A 218 12.88 1.07 13.90
CA CYS A 218 12.69 0.48 15.24
C CYS A 218 13.79 0.92 16.22
N ASP A 219 15.01 1.07 15.75
CA ASP A 219 16.15 1.56 16.53
C ASP A 219 16.00 3.03 16.92
N LEU A 220 15.52 3.88 15.99
CA LEU A 220 15.16 5.27 16.29
C LEU A 220 14.10 5.33 17.39
N LEU A 221 13.07 4.47 17.27
CA LEU A 221 11.99 4.39 18.25
C LEU A 221 12.51 4.02 19.64
N LEU A 222 13.34 3.00 19.76
CA LEU A 222 13.87 2.57 21.07
C LEU A 222 14.73 3.65 21.73
N ARG A 223 15.60 4.33 20.96
CA ARG A 223 16.43 5.43 21.46
C ARG A 223 15.59 6.63 21.89
N ALA A 224 14.62 7.04 21.09
CA ALA A 224 13.70 8.11 21.41
C ALA A 224 12.82 7.76 22.63
N PHE A 225 12.29 6.54 22.68
CA PHE A 225 11.48 6.05 23.78
C PHE A 225 12.28 6.08 25.11
N ALA A 226 13.55 5.68 25.10
CA ALA A 226 14.40 5.71 26.28
C ALA A 226 14.55 7.12 26.88
N GLN A 227 14.58 8.16 26.03
CA GLN A 227 14.68 9.55 26.49
C GLN A 227 13.41 10.00 27.21
N VAL A 228 12.22 9.62 26.70
CA VAL A 228 10.94 10.07 27.28
C VAL A 228 10.40 9.15 28.37
N ALA A 229 10.77 7.87 28.37
CA ALA A 229 10.29 6.89 29.35
C ALA A 229 10.63 7.26 30.79
N GLN A 230 11.65 8.07 31.02
CA GLN A 230 12.03 8.52 32.37
C GLN A 230 11.04 9.55 32.96
N THR A 231 10.29 10.26 32.09
CA THR A 231 9.36 11.32 32.53
C THR A 231 7.96 10.79 32.85
N ASP A 232 7.59 9.61 32.34
CA ASP A 232 6.30 8.98 32.59
C ASP A 232 6.51 7.48 32.97
N PRO A 233 6.39 7.12 34.24
CA PRO A 233 6.58 5.74 34.69
C PRO A 233 5.54 4.76 34.16
N ASN A 234 4.39 5.23 33.71
CA ASN A 234 3.32 4.40 33.14
C ASN A 234 3.44 4.18 31.64
N LEU A 235 4.31 4.92 30.96
CA LEU A 235 4.49 4.79 29.52
C LEU A 235 5.09 3.41 29.17
N HIS A 236 4.47 2.69 28.24
CA HIS A 236 4.89 1.36 27.82
C HIS A 236 4.78 1.21 26.29
N LEU A 237 5.79 0.58 25.69
CA LEU A 237 5.87 0.38 24.25
C LEU A 237 5.45 -1.06 23.89
N ILE A 238 4.53 -1.20 22.94
CA ILE A 238 4.18 -2.47 22.32
C ILE A 238 4.84 -2.53 20.95
N MET A 239 5.70 -3.53 20.74
CA MET A 239 6.37 -3.82 19.48
C MET A 239 5.71 -5.04 18.83
N ALA A 240 4.84 -4.81 17.84
CA ALA A 240 4.08 -5.84 17.17
C ALA A 240 4.53 -6.02 15.71
N GLY A 241 4.75 -7.26 15.31
CA GLY A 241 5.05 -7.63 13.93
C GLY A 241 6.04 -8.77 13.81
N PRO A 242 6.14 -9.36 12.61
CA PRO A 242 7.09 -10.43 12.37
C PRO A 242 8.52 -9.89 12.29
N ASP A 243 9.45 -10.64 12.88
CA ASP A 243 10.89 -10.41 12.69
C ASP A 243 11.33 -10.98 11.32
N GLY A 244 11.59 -10.08 10.40
CA GLY A 244 11.94 -10.45 9.02
C GLY A 244 13.39 -10.86 8.80
N GLY A 245 14.24 -10.87 9.83
CA GLY A 245 15.67 -11.09 9.63
C GLY A 245 16.50 -11.25 10.90
N ALA A 246 15.92 -11.73 11.99
CA ALA A 246 16.55 -11.87 13.31
C ALA A 246 17.09 -10.54 13.90
N TRP A 247 16.58 -9.39 13.45
CA TRP A 247 16.98 -8.07 13.96
C TRP A 247 16.37 -7.76 15.33
N GLN A 248 15.28 -8.42 15.69
CA GLN A 248 14.65 -8.27 17.00
C GLN A 248 15.64 -8.52 18.15
N VAL A 249 16.51 -9.53 18.04
CA VAL A 249 17.53 -9.83 19.07
C VAL A 249 18.49 -8.65 19.28
N GLU A 250 18.86 -7.95 18.20
CA GLU A 250 19.71 -6.75 18.32
C GLU A 250 18.96 -5.60 18.99
N LEU A 251 17.68 -5.44 18.69
CA LEU A 251 16.82 -4.42 19.31
C LEU A 251 16.55 -4.72 20.79
N GLU A 252 16.38 -5.98 21.18
CA GLU A 252 16.26 -6.40 22.58
C GLU A 252 17.55 -6.06 23.38
N ARG A 253 18.72 -6.35 22.81
CA ARG A 253 20.01 -5.93 23.42
C ARG A 253 20.14 -4.41 23.51
N LEU A 254 19.66 -3.68 22.51
CA LEU A 254 19.62 -2.22 22.57
C LEU A 254 18.70 -1.74 23.70
N ALA A 255 17.53 -2.35 23.86
CA ALA A 255 16.59 -2.04 24.93
C ALA A 255 17.19 -2.31 26.33
N ASP A 256 17.92 -3.42 26.49
CA ASP A 256 18.69 -3.70 27.73
C ASP A 256 19.74 -2.63 28.00
N THR A 257 20.54 -2.26 26.99
CA THR A 257 21.58 -1.24 27.10
C THR A 257 21.00 0.13 27.46
N LEU A 258 19.81 0.46 26.96
CA LEU A 258 19.09 1.71 27.27
C LEU A 258 18.31 1.65 28.58
N GLY A 259 18.25 0.51 29.28
CA GLY A 259 17.53 0.32 30.54
C GLY A 259 16.00 0.36 30.40
N ILE A 260 15.46 0.06 29.23
CA ILE A 260 14.03 0.12 28.92
C ILE A 260 13.39 -1.25 28.62
N ALA A 261 14.13 -2.36 28.71
CA ALA A 261 13.61 -3.70 28.37
C ALA A 261 12.32 -4.06 29.13
N GLY A 262 12.22 -3.73 30.42
CA GLY A 262 11.01 -3.92 31.23
C GLY A 262 9.82 -3.02 30.85
N ARG A 263 10.00 -2.09 29.92
CA ARG A 263 9.00 -1.13 29.42
C ARG A 263 8.55 -1.44 27.99
N ILE A 264 8.95 -2.59 27.45
CA ILE A 264 8.64 -3.02 26.07
C ILE A 264 7.99 -4.41 26.12
N THR A 265 6.91 -4.56 25.37
CA THR A 265 6.30 -5.88 25.13
C THR A 265 6.41 -6.22 23.65
N TRP A 266 7.09 -7.32 23.36
CA TRP A 266 7.21 -7.89 22.02
C TRP A 266 6.10 -8.93 21.84
N THR A 267 5.12 -8.64 20.96
CA THR A 267 3.96 -9.52 20.77
C THR A 267 4.14 -10.50 19.63
N GLY A 268 5.16 -10.31 18.78
CA GLY A 268 5.21 -11.00 17.50
C GLY A 268 4.12 -10.50 16.54
N MET A 269 3.76 -11.31 15.56
CA MET A 269 2.75 -10.95 14.56
C MET A 269 1.34 -11.02 15.14
N LEU A 270 0.65 -9.90 15.19
CA LEU A 270 -0.77 -9.82 15.56
C LEU A 270 -1.67 -9.92 14.32
N MET A 271 -2.74 -10.70 14.42
CA MET A 271 -3.72 -10.91 13.33
C MET A 271 -5.16 -10.86 13.87
N GLY A 272 -6.12 -10.62 12.95
CA GLY A 272 -7.54 -10.68 13.29
C GLY A 272 -7.91 -9.79 14.47
N GLU A 273 -8.69 -10.34 15.41
CA GLU A 273 -9.17 -9.61 16.59
C GLU A 273 -8.06 -9.13 17.53
N ASP A 274 -6.97 -9.88 17.65
CA ASP A 274 -5.85 -9.48 18.52
C ASP A 274 -5.13 -8.24 17.98
N LYS A 275 -5.01 -8.10 16.65
CA LYS A 275 -4.49 -6.89 16.00
C LYS A 275 -5.39 -5.68 16.29
N TRP A 276 -6.68 -5.82 16.10
CA TRP A 276 -7.63 -4.74 16.36
C TRP A 276 -7.73 -4.41 17.85
N GLY A 277 -7.63 -5.41 18.70
CA GLY A 277 -7.54 -5.25 20.14
C GLY A 277 -6.34 -4.38 20.57
N ALA A 278 -5.17 -4.60 19.96
CA ALA A 278 -3.98 -3.79 20.22
C ALA A 278 -4.17 -2.32 19.81
N PHE A 279 -4.80 -2.05 18.66
CA PHE A 279 -5.15 -0.67 18.26
C PHE A 279 -6.11 0.00 19.23
N HIS A 280 -7.14 -0.72 19.70
CA HIS A 280 -8.12 -0.17 20.67
C HIS A 280 -7.55 -0.04 22.08
N ALA A 281 -6.52 -0.82 22.45
CA ALA A 281 -5.86 -0.72 23.73
C ALA A 281 -4.86 0.45 23.81
N ALA A 282 -4.29 0.86 22.68
CA ALA A 282 -3.25 1.86 22.61
C ALA A 282 -3.76 3.30 22.77
N ASP A 283 -2.86 4.18 23.24
CA ASP A 283 -3.10 5.62 23.34
C ASP A 283 -2.59 6.41 22.15
N ALA A 284 -1.53 5.92 21.48
CA ALA A 284 -1.05 6.41 20.19
C ALA A 284 -0.39 5.29 19.39
N PHE A 285 -0.37 5.46 18.08
CA PHE A 285 0.37 4.62 17.15
C PHE A 285 1.64 5.33 16.71
N ILE A 286 2.78 4.62 16.60
CA ILE A 286 4.04 5.21 16.15
C ILE A 286 4.69 4.43 15.01
N LEU A 287 5.17 5.15 13.97
CA LEU A 287 5.90 4.56 12.86
C LEU A 287 6.94 5.54 12.30
N PRO A 288 8.17 5.60 12.87
CA PRO A 288 9.24 6.49 12.41
C PRO A 288 10.01 5.86 11.23
N SER A 289 9.29 5.41 10.23
CA SER A 289 9.81 4.66 9.09
C SER A 289 10.71 5.51 8.21
N HIS A 290 11.84 4.96 7.73
CA HIS A 290 12.69 5.59 6.71
C HIS A 290 12.06 5.58 5.32
N GLN A 291 11.10 4.72 5.09
CA GLN A 291 10.28 4.71 3.88
C GLN A 291 9.04 3.82 4.09
N GLU A 292 7.87 4.39 3.85
CA GLU A 292 6.59 3.68 3.81
C GLU A 292 5.72 4.25 2.68
N ASN A 293 5.17 3.39 1.83
CA ASN A 293 4.38 3.88 0.71
C ASN A 293 3.02 4.42 1.16
N PHE A 294 2.17 3.56 1.68
CA PHE A 294 0.86 3.96 2.19
C PHE A 294 0.79 3.85 3.71
N GLY A 295 1.30 2.74 4.26
CA GLY A 295 1.21 2.49 5.69
C GLY A 295 -0.19 2.02 6.11
N ILE A 296 -0.59 0.83 5.65
CA ILE A 296 -1.92 0.27 6.00
C ILE A 296 -2.16 0.32 7.51
N ALA A 297 -1.14 -0.01 8.33
CA ALA A 297 -1.26 0.05 9.79
C ALA A 297 -1.54 1.47 10.32
N VAL A 298 -1.06 2.52 9.64
CA VAL A 298 -1.39 3.91 9.97
C VAL A 298 -2.87 4.18 9.71
N ALA A 299 -3.39 3.76 8.55
CA ALA A 299 -4.81 3.91 8.24
C ALA A 299 -5.70 3.07 9.19
N GLU A 300 -5.26 1.87 9.59
CA GLU A 300 -5.93 1.03 10.59
C GLU A 300 -5.95 1.69 11.98
N ALA A 301 -4.87 2.34 12.39
CA ALA A 301 -4.84 3.13 13.63
C ALA A 301 -5.84 4.29 13.58
N LEU A 302 -5.84 5.05 12.48
CA LEU A 302 -6.83 6.12 12.26
C LEU A 302 -8.26 5.61 12.25
N ALA A 303 -8.51 4.41 11.71
CA ALA A 303 -9.82 3.75 11.73
C ALA A 303 -10.31 3.45 13.16
N CYS A 304 -9.41 3.22 14.11
CA CYS A 304 -9.71 3.07 15.53
C CYS A 304 -9.79 4.42 16.28
N GLY A 305 -9.67 5.56 15.59
CA GLY A 305 -9.57 6.87 16.22
C GLY A 305 -8.27 7.04 17.05
N LEU A 306 -7.23 6.30 16.69
CA LEU A 306 -5.94 6.34 17.36
C LEU A 306 -5.03 7.40 16.72
N PRO A 307 -4.53 8.41 17.46
CA PRO A 307 -3.57 9.37 16.95
C PRO A 307 -2.31 8.70 16.45
N VAL A 308 -1.73 9.22 15.37
CA VAL A 308 -0.56 8.63 14.73
C VAL A 308 0.66 9.56 14.82
N LEU A 309 1.80 8.98 15.17
CA LEU A 309 3.10 9.63 15.28
C LEU A 309 3.99 9.03 14.17
N ILE A 310 4.20 9.77 13.10
CA ILE A 310 4.86 9.21 11.91
C ILE A 310 6.00 10.08 11.39
N SER A 311 6.90 9.48 10.63
CA SER A 311 7.89 10.25 9.89
C SER A 311 7.30 10.86 8.62
N ASP A 312 7.94 11.90 8.10
CA ASP A 312 7.64 12.51 6.79
C ASP A 312 8.01 11.60 5.59
N LYS A 313 8.47 10.38 5.88
CA LYS A 313 8.74 9.32 4.91
C LYS A 313 7.61 8.28 4.78
N VAL A 314 6.51 8.49 5.51
CA VAL A 314 5.25 7.79 5.30
C VAL A 314 4.42 8.63 4.31
N ASN A 315 4.22 8.17 3.09
CA ASN A 315 3.72 9.02 1.98
C ASN A 315 2.30 9.59 2.14
N ILE A 316 1.59 9.26 3.22
CA ILE A 316 0.30 9.87 3.61
C ILE A 316 0.45 10.90 4.74
N TRP A 317 1.66 11.37 5.01
CA TRP A 317 1.94 12.28 6.13
C TRP A 317 1.25 13.64 5.98
N ARG A 318 1.06 14.13 4.74
CA ARG A 318 0.42 15.43 4.49
C ARG A 318 -1.05 15.42 4.90
N GLU A 319 -1.75 14.38 4.53
CA GLU A 319 -3.15 14.15 4.86
C GLU A 319 -3.35 14.09 6.38
N ILE A 320 -2.44 13.43 7.09
CA ILE A 320 -2.47 13.34 8.55
C ILE A 320 -2.22 14.70 9.20
N GLN A 321 -1.27 15.47 8.69
CA GLN A 321 -0.94 16.80 9.19
C GLN A 321 -2.06 17.80 8.91
N GLU A 322 -2.62 17.79 7.70
CA GLU A 322 -3.74 18.66 7.30
C GLU A 322 -4.97 18.44 8.16
N ASP A 323 -5.31 17.20 8.47
CA ASP A 323 -6.48 16.85 9.26
C ASP A 323 -6.23 16.94 10.77
N GLY A 324 -4.99 17.19 11.21
CA GLY A 324 -4.62 17.20 12.63
C GLY A 324 -4.86 15.86 13.32
N ALA A 325 -4.64 14.76 12.61
CA ALA A 325 -4.89 13.38 13.05
C ALA A 325 -3.69 12.76 13.80
N GLY A 326 -2.58 13.50 13.91
CA GLY A 326 -1.36 13.05 14.55
C GLY A 326 -0.24 14.06 14.41
N PHE A 327 0.99 13.62 14.69
CA PHE A 327 2.21 14.41 14.56
C PHE A 327 3.12 13.83 13.49
N VAL A 328 3.85 14.71 12.80
CA VAL A 328 4.80 14.35 11.74
C VAL A 328 6.15 14.98 12.04
N ALA A 329 7.23 14.22 11.88
CA ALA A 329 8.61 14.70 12.05
C ALA A 329 9.56 13.98 11.05
N ASP A 330 10.84 14.38 11.05
CA ASP A 330 11.87 13.72 10.24
C ASP A 330 12.11 12.29 10.72
N ASP A 331 12.61 11.44 9.82
CA ASP A 331 13.00 10.04 10.11
C ASP A 331 14.37 9.93 10.83
N THR A 332 14.53 10.72 11.92
CA THR A 332 15.73 10.78 12.75
C THR A 332 15.39 10.47 14.22
N GLU A 333 16.41 10.19 15.05
CA GLU A 333 16.22 10.04 16.48
C GLU A 333 15.61 11.31 17.11
N ALA A 334 16.14 12.48 16.75
CA ALA A 334 15.62 13.77 17.23
C ALA A 334 14.17 14.01 16.79
N GLY A 335 13.83 13.71 15.52
CA GLY A 335 12.46 13.79 15.01
C GLY A 335 11.53 12.85 15.77
N THR A 336 11.94 11.60 15.98
CA THR A 336 11.14 10.61 16.72
C THR A 336 10.95 11.02 18.19
N THR A 337 11.98 11.57 18.83
CA THR A 337 11.90 12.12 20.20
C THR A 337 10.91 13.28 20.26
N ARG A 338 10.92 14.19 19.26
CA ARG A 338 9.96 15.29 19.17
C ARG A 338 8.52 14.80 19.05
N LEU A 339 8.25 13.78 18.22
CA LEU A 339 6.92 13.16 18.12
C LEU A 339 6.40 12.70 19.48
N LEU A 340 7.25 12.03 20.26
CA LEU A 340 6.89 11.54 21.58
C LEU A 340 6.66 12.68 22.57
N HIS A 341 7.50 13.71 22.58
CA HIS A 341 7.33 14.87 23.45
C HIS A 341 6.04 15.63 23.13
N ASP A 342 5.76 15.91 21.85
CA ASP A 342 4.56 16.63 21.41
C ASP A 342 3.29 15.86 21.80
N TRP A 343 3.31 14.53 21.67
CA TRP A 343 2.19 13.69 22.08
C TRP A 343 2.02 13.66 23.61
N LEU A 344 3.12 13.52 24.38
CA LEU A 344 3.08 13.47 25.84
C LEU A 344 2.65 14.80 26.48
N ALA A 345 2.96 15.93 25.82
CA ALA A 345 2.64 17.27 26.29
C ALA A 345 1.16 17.66 26.07
N GLN A 346 0.36 16.85 25.35
CA GLN A 346 -1.04 17.16 25.07
C GLN A 346 -1.88 17.20 26.35
N THR A 347 -2.74 18.20 26.43
CA THR A 347 -3.84 18.22 27.41
C THR A 347 -4.89 17.14 27.06
N PRO A 348 -5.69 16.69 28.02
CA PRO A 348 -6.77 15.73 27.76
C PRO A 348 -7.76 16.17 26.66
N GLY A 349 -8.03 17.48 26.56
CA GLY A 349 -8.89 18.06 25.51
C GLY A 349 -8.28 17.99 24.12
N GLU A 350 -6.98 18.23 24.00
CA GLU A 350 -6.25 18.12 22.72
C GLU A 350 -6.15 16.66 22.27
N ALA A 351 -5.82 15.76 23.19
CA ALA A 351 -5.77 14.33 22.91
C ALA A 351 -7.14 13.81 22.42
N HIS A 352 -8.23 14.22 23.08
CA HIS A 352 -9.59 13.85 22.65
C HIS A 352 -9.95 14.41 21.27
N ARG A 353 -9.57 15.66 20.97
CA ARG A 353 -9.78 16.27 19.66
C ARG A 353 -8.98 15.51 18.58
N MET A 354 -7.72 15.19 18.85
CA MET A 354 -6.88 14.45 17.90
C MET A 354 -7.43 13.04 17.61
N ARG A 355 -7.96 12.33 18.60
CA ARG A 355 -8.65 11.06 18.39
C ARG A 355 -9.87 11.18 17.46
N ARG A 356 -10.68 12.23 17.61
CA ARG A 356 -11.79 12.51 16.68
C ARG A 356 -11.30 12.82 15.28
N ASN A 357 -10.26 13.65 15.17
CA ASN A 357 -9.65 14.00 13.90
C ASN A 357 -9.08 12.75 13.20
N ALA A 358 -8.44 11.85 13.93
CA ALA A 358 -7.94 10.58 13.40
C ALA A 358 -9.07 9.76 12.77
N ARG A 359 -10.20 9.62 13.47
CA ARG A 359 -11.36 8.91 12.92
C ARG A 359 -11.98 9.61 11.72
N CYS A 360 -12.09 10.94 11.74
CA CYS A 360 -12.58 11.72 10.59
C CYS A 360 -11.65 11.58 9.39
N CYS A 361 -10.34 11.71 9.57
CA CYS A 361 -9.33 11.52 8.53
C CYS A 361 -9.48 10.16 7.85
N PHE A 362 -9.64 9.08 8.64
CA PHE A 362 -9.90 7.76 8.08
C PHE A 362 -11.16 7.74 7.21
N LEU A 363 -12.29 8.19 7.74
CA LEU A 363 -13.59 8.13 7.04
C LEU A 363 -13.61 8.96 5.74
N THR A 364 -12.87 10.08 5.70
CA THR A 364 -12.85 10.97 4.54
C THR A 364 -11.80 10.60 3.50
N ARG A 365 -10.71 9.93 3.90
CA ARG A 365 -9.56 9.73 3.00
C ARG A 365 -9.17 8.26 2.79
N PHE A 366 -9.40 7.38 3.77
CA PHE A 366 -8.78 6.05 3.80
C PHE A 366 -9.78 4.90 3.95
N GLU A 367 -11.07 5.18 3.90
CA GLU A 367 -12.08 4.13 3.93
C GLU A 367 -12.11 3.34 2.62
N ILE A 368 -12.21 2.03 2.73
CA ILE A 368 -12.09 1.12 1.57
C ILE A 368 -13.24 1.26 0.56
N GLU A 369 -14.46 1.62 1.02
CA GLU A 369 -15.61 1.82 0.15
C GLU A 369 -15.38 3.01 -0.78
N ALA A 370 -14.99 4.16 -0.22
CA ALA A 370 -14.66 5.36 -0.98
C ALA A 370 -13.48 5.13 -1.93
N ALA A 371 -12.47 4.36 -1.49
CA ALA A 371 -11.34 3.97 -2.35
C ALA A 371 -11.79 3.09 -3.52
N ALA A 372 -12.73 2.16 -3.30
CA ALA A 372 -13.29 1.32 -4.35
C ALA A 372 -14.12 2.12 -5.36
N GLU A 373 -14.98 3.03 -4.89
CA GLU A 373 -15.76 3.94 -5.74
C GLU A 373 -14.85 4.80 -6.61
N GLY A 374 -13.89 5.51 -6.00
CA GLY A 374 -12.95 6.37 -6.72
C GLY A 374 -12.09 5.60 -7.76
N LEU A 375 -11.66 4.38 -7.44
CA LEU A 375 -10.97 3.52 -8.40
C LEU A 375 -11.87 3.22 -9.61
N MET A 376 -13.14 2.87 -9.38
CA MET A 376 -14.06 2.49 -10.46
C MET A 376 -14.52 3.68 -11.30
N GLU A 377 -14.69 4.85 -10.69
CA GLU A 377 -14.94 6.11 -11.42
C GLU A 377 -13.77 6.45 -12.35
N MET A 378 -12.55 6.39 -11.84
CA MET A 378 -11.34 6.64 -12.63
C MET A 378 -11.21 5.65 -13.78
N VAL A 379 -11.36 4.35 -13.54
CA VAL A 379 -11.33 3.31 -14.59
C VAL A 379 -12.42 3.58 -15.62
N GLY A 380 -13.65 3.86 -15.19
CA GLY A 380 -14.78 4.16 -16.06
C GLY A 380 -14.53 5.36 -16.98
N ALA A 381 -13.96 6.45 -16.45
CA ALA A 381 -13.60 7.65 -17.21
C ALA A 381 -12.57 7.32 -18.31
N HIS A 382 -11.53 6.54 -17.97
CA HIS A 382 -10.52 6.12 -18.95
C HIS A 382 -11.09 5.22 -20.05
N LEU A 383 -12.04 4.34 -19.73
CA LEU A 383 -12.70 3.47 -20.72
C LEU A 383 -13.68 4.24 -21.63
N ALA A 384 -14.42 5.21 -21.08
CA ALA A 384 -15.34 6.07 -21.85
C ALA A 384 -14.59 6.97 -22.83
N GLY A 385 -13.47 7.55 -22.45
CA GLY A 385 -12.61 8.37 -23.31
C GLY A 385 -12.05 7.61 -24.52
N GLN A 386 -11.93 6.27 -24.46
CA GLN A 386 -11.58 5.43 -25.60
C GLN A 386 -12.74 5.24 -26.59
N ARG A 387 -13.95 5.03 -26.08
CA ARG A 387 -15.13 4.82 -26.96
C ARG A 387 -15.38 6.04 -27.84
N SER A 388 -15.21 7.24 -27.28
CA SER A 388 -15.34 8.49 -28.04
C SER A 388 -14.23 8.69 -29.08
N ARG A 389 -12.97 8.38 -28.77
CA ARG A 389 -11.85 8.44 -29.73
C ARG A 389 -11.98 7.40 -30.84
N GLY A 390 -12.37 6.17 -30.52
CA GLY A 390 -12.62 5.10 -31.50
C GLY A 390 -13.80 5.38 -32.42
N GLN A 391 -14.87 6.03 -31.95
CA GLN A 391 -15.99 6.47 -32.77
C GLN A 391 -15.61 7.65 -33.67
N CYS A 392 -14.78 8.57 -33.21
CA CYS A 392 -14.30 9.68 -34.04
C CYS A 392 -13.39 9.20 -35.16
N GLN A 393 -12.50 8.23 -34.91
CA GLN A 393 -11.67 7.61 -35.94
C GLN A 393 -12.48 6.79 -36.95
N ARG A 394 -13.51 6.06 -36.52
CA ARG A 394 -14.41 5.32 -37.44
C ARG A 394 -15.28 6.24 -38.28
N ARG A 395 -15.62 7.46 -37.82
CA ARG A 395 -16.31 8.48 -38.62
C ARG A 395 -15.39 9.14 -39.66
N ALA A 396 -14.12 9.35 -39.34
CA ALA A 396 -13.14 9.93 -40.26
C ALA A 396 -12.80 9.01 -41.46
N VAL A 397 -12.95 7.69 -41.31
CA VAL A 397 -12.68 6.71 -42.37
C VAL A 397 -13.88 6.54 -43.35
N ARG A 398 -15.05 7.14 -43.08
CA ARG A 398 -16.24 7.09 -43.94
C ARG A 398 -16.57 8.44 -44.60
N LEU A 399 -15.60 9.09 -45.23
CA LEU A 399 -15.91 10.12 -46.22
C LEU A 399 -15.96 9.45 -47.59
N PRO A 400 -17.05 9.57 -48.36
CA PRO A 400 -17.10 9.05 -49.72
C PRO A 400 -16.12 9.82 -50.61
N ALA A 401 -15.45 9.11 -51.49
CA ALA A 401 -14.58 9.70 -52.50
C ALA A 401 -15.35 10.71 -53.34
N PRO A 402 -14.77 11.87 -53.71
CA PRO A 402 -15.44 12.85 -54.57
C PRO A 402 -15.66 12.22 -55.95
N ALA A 403 -16.91 12.25 -56.42
CA ALA A 403 -17.27 11.84 -57.78
C ALA A 403 -16.53 12.74 -58.78
N LEU A 404 -15.66 12.16 -59.58
CA LEU A 404 -15.06 12.79 -60.75
C LEU A 404 -16.14 13.04 -61.77
N GLY A 405 -16.72 14.23 -61.75
CA GLY A 405 -17.64 14.73 -62.79
C GLY A 405 -16.89 14.89 -64.06
N GLN A 406 -17.42 14.26 -65.11
CA GLN A 406 -17.03 14.39 -66.52
C GLN A 406 -17.12 15.85 -66.99
N MET A 407 -15.98 16.48 -67.30
CA MET A 407 -15.99 17.64 -68.24
C MET A 407 -15.89 17.14 -69.64
N ARG A 408 -17.00 17.12 -70.33
CA ARG A 408 -17.05 17.04 -71.81
C ARG A 408 -16.72 18.41 -72.38
N ARG A 409 -15.93 18.38 -73.46
CA ARG A 409 -15.54 19.53 -74.28
C ARG A 409 -16.76 20.06 -75.03
N ALA A 410 -16.87 21.36 -75.12
CA ALA A 410 -17.30 22.13 -76.30
C ALA A 410 -16.62 23.49 -76.26
#